data_ce49996152d560875eebccb54d77dabe
#
_entry.id   ce49996152d560875eebccb54d77dabe
#
_cell.length_a   1.000
_cell.length_b   1.000
_cell.length_c   1.000
_cell.angle_alpha   90.00
_cell.angle_beta   90.00
_cell.angle_gamma   90.00
#
_symmetry.space_group_name_H-M   'P 1'
#
loop_
_entity.id
_entity.type
_entity.pdbx_description
1 polymer ?
#
loop_
_entity_poly.entity_id
_entity_poly.type
_entity_poly.pdbx_seq_one_letter_code
_entity_poly.pdbx_strand_id
1 'polypeptide(L)'
;MSSAEPLLQDNPNRFVIFPIKHHDIWEWYKKMEASFWTAEEIDLSEDLADWKNKLNDDERYFIKHILAFFAASDGIVNENLAENFVNEVQYSEAKFFYGFQIMMENIHSETYSLLIDTYIKDEVEKDKLFKAIDVFPAIKKKADWALKWIDSDSFSERLIAFAAVEGIFFSGSFCSIFWLKKRGLMPGLTFSNELISRDEGVHCDFAVHLHNNHLINKVPKERIKKILIDALNIEREFITESLPVSLIGMNSKLMTQYLEFVTDRLLVEFGLSKEFDVPNPFDFMDMISLQGKTNFFEKRVGEYQKAGVLNNEKEDSKIRFDADF
;
A
#
# COMPACT_ATOMS: atom_id res chain seq x y z
N MET A 1 22.88 -26.37 9.46
CA MET A 1 21.75 -26.59 8.57
C MET A 1 20.67 -25.61 9.03
N SER A 2 20.17 -24.74 8.13
CA SER A 2 19.01 -23.87 8.43
C SER A 2 17.84 -24.77 8.81
N SER A 3 17.12 -24.47 9.90
CA SER A 3 15.89 -25.18 10.24
C SER A 3 14.86 -24.89 9.13
N ALA A 4 14.03 -25.88 8.81
CA ALA A 4 12.98 -25.67 7.80
C ALA A 4 12.04 -24.56 8.29
N GLU A 5 11.62 -23.68 7.38
CA GLU A 5 10.75 -22.53 7.69
C GLU A 5 9.27 -23.00 7.76
N PRO A 6 8.62 -22.99 8.94
CA PRO A 6 7.28 -23.54 9.10
C PRO A 6 6.23 -22.89 8.19
N LEU A 7 6.33 -21.57 7.98
CA LEU A 7 5.43 -20.82 7.09
C LEU A 7 5.42 -21.36 5.66
N LEU A 8 6.55 -21.93 5.22
CA LEU A 8 6.78 -22.39 3.85
C LEU A 8 6.70 -23.92 3.70
N GLN A 9 6.40 -24.67 4.78
CA GLN A 9 6.26 -26.13 4.73
C GLN A 9 4.89 -26.56 4.26
N ASP A 10 4.85 -27.62 3.46
CA ASP A 10 3.59 -28.21 2.96
C ASP A 10 2.55 -28.42 4.07
N ASN A 11 1.36 -27.91 3.82
CA ASN A 11 0.21 -28.06 4.72
C ASN A 11 -0.71 -29.19 4.21
N PRO A 12 -0.78 -30.35 4.89
CA PRO A 12 -1.66 -31.43 4.48
C PRO A 12 -3.15 -31.06 4.58
N ASN A 13 -3.50 -30.06 5.40
CA ASN A 13 -4.87 -29.60 5.61
C ASN A 13 -5.23 -28.35 4.76
N ARG A 14 -4.47 -28.05 3.71
CA ARG A 14 -4.60 -26.82 2.91
C ARG A 14 -5.94 -26.58 2.22
N PHE A 15 -6.80 -27.60 2.13
CA PHE A 15 -8.10 -27.49 1.44
C PHE A 15 -9.24 -26.99 2.32
N VAL A 16 -9.02 -26.89 3.64
CA VAL A 16 -10.04 -26.49 4.62
C VAL A 16 -9.47 -25.44 5.55
N ILE A 17 -10.16 -24.29 5.65
CA ILE A 17 -9.67 -23.18 6.49
C ILE A 17 -9.88 -23.43 8.00
N PHE A 18 -10.93 -24.15 8.39
CA PHE A 18 -11.20 -24.42 9.80
C PHE A 18 -10.61 -25.76 10.26
N PRO A 19 -10.17 -25.84 11.54
CA PRO A 19 -10.11 -24.76 12.52
C PRO A 19 -8.99 -23.77 12.20
N ILE A 20 -9.20 -22.48 12.48
CA ILE A 20 -8.17 -21.44 12.39
C ILE A 20 -7.01 -21.81 13.33
N LYS A 21 -5.80 -21.83 12.78
CA LYS A 21 -4.57 -22.15 13.52
C LYS A 21 -3.76 -20.89 13.88
N HIS A 22 -3.72 -19.95 12.96
CA HIS A 22 -2.97 -18.70 13.10
C HIS A 22 -3.95 -17.53 13.23
N HIS A 23 -4.48 -17.35 14.45
CA HIS A 23 -5.52 -16.35 14.74
C HIS A 23 -5.07 -14.92 14.46
N ASP A 24 -3.82 -14.61 14.74
CA ASP A 24 -3.22 -13.31 14.45
C ASP A 24 -3.18 -12.99 12.94
N ILE A 25 -2.81 -13.96 12.11
CA ILE A 25 -2.85 -13.81 10.63
C ILE A 25 -4.32 -13.70 10.16
N TRP A 26 -5.21 -14.51 10.75
CA TRP A 26 -6.63 -14.44 10.43
C TRP A 26 -7.26 -13.07 10.73
N GLU A 27 -6.86 -12.41 11.82
CA GLU A 27 -7.28 -11.06 12.17
C GLU A 27 -6.84 -10.04 11.11
N TRP A 28 -5.64 -10.18 10.55
CA TRP A 28 -5.18 -9.34 9.43
C TRP A 28 -6.07 -9.51 8.20
N TYR A 29 -6.39 -10.74 7.83
CA TYR A 29 -7.31 -11.00 6.72
C TYR A 29 -8.68 -10.36 6.98
N LYS A 30 -9.26 -10.53 8.17
CA LYS A 30 -10.55 -9.93 8.52
C LYS A 30 -10.52 -8.41 8.55
N LYS A 31 -9.40 -7.80 8.91
CA LYS A 31 -9.20 -6.36 8.83
C LYS A 31 -9.24 -5.86 7.39
N MET A 32 -8.58 -6.56 6.46
CA MET A 32 -8.62 -6.25 5.04
C MET A 32 -10.04 -6.38 4.48
N GLU A 33 -10.70 -7.51 4.75
CA GLU A 33 -12.08 -7.76 4.32
C GLU A 33 -13.05 -6.66 4.78
N ALA A 34 -12.90 -6.19 6.02
CA ALA A 34 -13.72 -5.10 6.58
C ALA A 34 -13.45 -3.73 5.93
N SER A 35 -12.31 -3.53 5.28
CA SER A 35 -11.95 -2.29 4.59
C SER A 35 -12.18 -2.31 3.08
N PHE A 36 -12.78 -3.35 2.54
CA PHE A 36 -13.06 -3.50 1.11
C PHE A 36 -13.81 -2.32 0.51
N TRP A 37 -13.39 -1.91 -0.67
CA TRP A 37 -14.00 -0.87 -1.50
C TRP A 37 -13.80 -1.19 -2.98
N THR A 38 -14.48 -0.47 -3.88
CA THR A 38 -14.34 -0.61 -5.33
C THR A 38 -14.08 0.74 -6.00
N ALA A 39 -13.53 0.72 -7.21
CA ALA A 39 -13.20 1.94 -7.95
C ALA A 39 -14.44 2.82 -8.24
N GLU A 40 -15.63 2.24 -8.33
CA GLU A 40 -16.90 2.94 -8.54
C GLU A 40 -17.33 3.82 -7.35
N GLU A 41 -16.74 3.61 -6.16
CA GLU A 41 -17.00 4.47 -4.99
C GLU A 41 -16.34 5.85 -5.10
N ILE A 42 -15.46 6.07 -6.10
CA ILE A 42 -14.71 7.30 -6.28
C ILE A 42 -15.38 8.20 -7.31
N ASP A 43 -15.86 9.36 -6.86
CA ASP A 43 -16.42 10.38 -7.74
C ASP A 43 -15.32 11.35 -8.23
N LEU A 44 -15.06 11.34 -9.55
CA LEU A 44 -14.07 12.19 -10.19
C LEU A 44 -14.67 13.43 -10.87
N SER A 45 -15.98 13.67 -10.72
CA SER A 45 -16.70 14.72 -11.44
C SER A 45 -16.18 16.12 -11.15
N GLU A 46 -15.82 16.41 -9.90
CA GLU A 46 -15.28 17.71 -9.49
C GLU A 46 -13.80 17.90 -9.87
N ASP A 47 -13.06 16.82 -9.99
CA ASP A 47 -11.62 16.85 -10.29
C ASP A 47 -11.32 17.48 -11.66
N LEU A 48 -12.19 17.29 -12.66
CA LEU A 48 -12.02 17.87 -13.98
C LEU A 48 -12.06 19.39 -13.98
N ALA A 49 -12.87 19.99 -13.11
CA ALA A 49 -12.92 21.44 -12.92
C ALA A 49 -11.61 21.95 -12.29
N ASP A 50 -11.11 21.28 -11.27
CA ASP A 50 -9.86 21.60 -10.62
C ASP A 50 -8.67 21.42 -11.58
N TRP A 51 -8.62 20.31 -12.29
CA TRP A 51 -7.61 19.99 -13.31
C TRP A 51 -7.45 21.09 -14.35
N LYS A 52 -8.56 21.59 -14.87
CA LYS A 52 -8.59 22.61 -15.93
C LYS A 52 -8.34 24.03 -15.42
N ASN A 53 -8.91 24.38 -14.27
CA ASN A 53 -9.08 25.78 -13.89
C ASN A 53 -8.25 26.20 -12.66
N LYS A 54 -7.83 25.25 -11.81
CA LYS A 54 -7.12 25.56 -10.56
C LYS A 54 -5.66 25.14 -10.56
N LEU A 55 -5.32 24.02 -11.22
CA LEU A 55 -3.95 23.54 -11.29
C LEU A 55 -3.14 24.30 -12.35
N ASN A 56 -1.88 24.55 -12.06
CA ASN A 56 -0.91 25.02 -13.05
C ASN A 56 -0.25 23.85 -13.81
N ASP A 57 0.61 24.14 -14.78
CA ASP A 57 1.23 23.10 -15.62
C ASP A 57 2.20 22.22 -14.83
N ASP A 58 2.94 22.77 -13.86
CA ASP A 58 3.85 22.02 -13.00
C ASP A 58 3.09 21.05 -12.10
N GLU A 59 1.95 21.46 -11.56
CA GLU A 59 1.09 20.61 -10.73
C GLU A 59 0.49 19.46 -11.56
N ARG A 60 -0.01 19.76 -12.77
CA ARG A 60 -0.49 18.73 -13.70
C ARG A 60 0.63 17.77 -14.10
N TYR A 61 1.82 18.29 -14.38
CA TYR A 61 2.99 17.47 -14.69
C TYR A 61 3.32 16.52 -13.53
N PHE A 62 3.39 17.05 -12.31
CA PHE A 62 3.68 16.27 -11.12
C PHE A 62 2.65 15.14 -10.92
N ILE A 63 1.34 15.46 -10.94
CA ILE A 63 0.27 14.49 -10.73
C ILE A 63 0.31 13.39 -11.78
N LYS A 64 0.47 13.72 -13.07
CA LYS A 64 0.57 12.71 -14.15
C LYS A 64 1.66 11.67 -13.88
N HIS A 65 2.83 12.12 -13.47
CA HIS A 65 3.97 11.24 -13.24
C HIS A 65 3.86 10.42 -11.96
N ILE A 66 3.23 10.96 -10.91
CA ILE A 66 2.90 10.18 -9.71
C ILE A 66 1.88 9.08 -10.03
N LEU A 67 0.84 9.38 -10.80
CA LEU A 67 -0.14 8.37 -11.22
C LEU A 67 0.47 7.30 -12.12
N ALA A 68 1.35 7.70 -13.03
CA ALA A 68 2.11 6.77 -13.87
C ALA A 68 3.04 5.86 -13.05
N PHE A 69 3.67 6.40 -12.00
CA PHE A 69 4.46 5.61 -11.07
C PHE A 69 3.60 4.59 -10.32
N PHE A 70 2.48 4.98 -9.75
CA PHE A 70 1.58 4.07 -9.05
C PHE A 70 1.06 2.95 -9.97
N ALA A 71 0.52 3.30 -11.14
CA ALA A 71 0.00 2.32 -12.09
C ALA A 71 1.05 1.28 -12.53
N ALA A 72 2.31 1.69 -12.65
CA ALA A 72 3.42 0.79 -12.98
C ALA A 72 3.82 -0.08 -11.79
N SER A 73 3.82 0.49 -10.58
CA SER A 73 4.28 -0.20 -9.36
C SER A 73 3.32 -1.30 -8.93
N ASP A 74 2.02 -1.07 -9.00
CA ASP A 74 1.00 -2.07 -8.66
C ASP A 74 1.11 -3.33 -9.53
N GLY A 75 1.47 -3.18 -10.80
CA GLY A 75 1.73 -4.31 -11.68
C GLY A 75 2.89 -5.20 -11.18
N ILE A 76 3.99 -4.57 -10.71
CA ILE A 76 5.15 -5.28 -10.15
C ILE A 76 4.80 -5.93 -8.81
N VAL A 77 4.06 -5.22 -7.96
CA VAL A 77 3.57 -5.74 -6.67
C VAL A 77 2.69 -6.97 -6.89
N ASN A 78 1.71 -6.89 -7.80
CA ASN A 78 0.83 -8.00 -8.14
C ASN A 78 1.57 -9.22 -8.69
N GLU A 79 2.55 -9.03 -9.56
CA GLU A 79 3.38 -10.12 -10.08
C GLU A 79 4.09 -10.85 -8.94
N ASN A 80 4.74 -10.12 -8.03
CA ASN A 80 5.40 -10.71 -6.86
C ASN A 80 4.43 -11.45 -5.92
N LEU A 81 3.26 -10.89 -5.67
CA LEU A 81 2.24 -11.55 -4.84
C LEU A 81 1.76 -12.85 -5.48
N ALA A 82 1.43 -12.84 -6.77
CA ALA A 82 0.85 -13.98 -7.48
C ALA A 82 1.89 -15.08 -7.74
N GLU A 83 3.10 -14.74 -8.16
CA GLU A 83 4.13 -15.71 -8.52
C GLU A 83 4.89 -16.27 -7.31
N ASN A 84 5.12 -15.45 -6.28
CA ASN A 84 5.94 -15.81 -5.14
C ASN A 84 5.10 -16.03 -3.86
N PHE A 85 4.62 -14.96 -3.22
CA PHE A 85 4.09 -15.05 -1.86
C PHE A 85 2.92 -16.02 -1.70
N VAL A 86 1.92 -15.98 -2.58
CA VAL A 86 0.76 -16.89 -2.52
C VAL A 86 1.16 -18.36 -2.72
N ASN A 87 2.15 -18.60 -3.58
CA ASN A 87 2.61 -19.95 -3.86
C ASN A 87 3.49 -20.51 -2.75
N GLU A 88 4.35 -19.68 -2.17
CA GLU A 88 5.35 -20.09 -1.18
C GLU A 88 4.77 -20.28 0.22
N VAL A 89 3.90 -19.37 0.70
CA VAL A 89 3.30 -19.52 2.03
C VAL A 89 2.35 -20.71 2.07
N GLN A 90 2.42 -21.50 3.15
CA GLN A 90 1.62 -22.71 3.30
C GLN A 90 0.58 -22.62 4.42
N TYR A 91 0.61 -21.54 5.23
CA TYR A 91 -0.47 -21.27 6.17
C TYR A 91 -1.71 -20.81 5.40
N SER A 92 -2.84 -21.47 5.61
CA SER A 92 -4.09 -21.18 4.88
C SER A 92 -4.56 -19.74 5.13
N GLU A 93 -4.39 -19.24 6.36
CA GLU A 93 -4.73 -17.89 6.76
C GLU A 93 -3.89 -16.84 6.00
N ALA A 94 -2.59 -17.11 5.80
CA ALA A 94 -1.71 -16.24 5.02
C ALA A 94 -2.07 -16.24 3.53
N LYS A 95 -2.46 -17.39 2.97
CA LYS A 95 -2.98 -17.47 1.58
C LYS A 95 -4.27 -16.65 1.42
N PHE A 96 -5.15 -16.65 2.42
CA PHE A 96 -6.38 -15.85 2.39
C PHE A 96 -6.05 -14.36 2.40
N PHE A 97 -5.10 -13.93 3.23
CA PHE A 97 -4.65 -12.54 3.24
C PHE A 97 -4.07 -12.13 1.89
N TYR A 98 -3.11 -12.87 1.36
CA TYR A 98 -2.48 -12.53 0.07
C TYR A 98 -3.44 -12.59 -1.11
N GLY A 99 -4.38 -13.55 -1.10
CA GLY A 99 -5.42 -13.59 -2.13
C GLY A 99 -6.32 -12.35 -2.11
N PHE A 100 -6.65 -11.85 -0.92
CA PHE A 100 -7.39 -10.59 -0.75
C PHE A 100 -6.53 -9.37 -1.14
N GLN A 101 -5.25 -9.36 -0.77
CA GLN A 101 -4.33 -8.30 -1.17
C GLN A 101 -4.24 -8.18 -2.68
N ILE A 102 -4.06 -9.30 -3.42
CA ILE A 102 -4.07 -9.30 -4.90
C ILE A 102 -5.34 -8.67 -5.45
N MET A 103 -6.50 -8.97 -4.86
CA MET A 103 -7.76 -8.36 -5.28
C MET A 103 -7.75 -6.85 -5.06
N MET A 104 -7.23 -6.36 -3.93
CA MET A 104 -7.13 -4.93 -3.65
C MET A 104 -6.15 -4.23 -4.59
N GLU A 105 -5.01 -4.84 -4.89
CA GLU A 105 -4.05 -4.31 -5.87
C GLU A 105 -4.65 -4.19 -7.28
N ASN A 106 -5.54 -5.12 -7.66
CA ASN A 106 -6.29 -4.97 -8.91
C ASN A 106 -7.21 -3.75 -8.89
N ILE A 107 -7.87 -3.47 -7.76
CA ILE A 107 -8.72 -2.28 -7.60
C ILE A 107 -7.89 -1.00 -7.57
N HIS A 108 -6.70 -1.00 -6.95
CA HIS A 108 -5.76 0.13 -6.97
C HIS A 108 -5.32 0.41 -8.41
N SER A 109 -4.88 -0.61 -9.14
CA SER A 109 -4.44 -0.51 -10.53
C SER A 109 -5.55 0.00 -11.46
N GLU A 110 -6.79 -0.50 -11.30
CA GLU A 110 -7.96 0.01 -11.99
C GLU A 110 -8.18 1.49 -11.68
N THR A 111 -8.12 1.87 -10.42
CA THR A 111 -8.32 3.25 -9.96
C THR A 111 -7.29 4.19 -10.56
N TYR A 112 -5.99 3.85 -10.53
CA TYR A 112 -4.95 4.68 -11.15
C TYR A 112 -5.13 4.80 -12.66
N SER A 113 -5.54 3.72 -13.32
CA SER A 113 -5.84 3.74 -14.75
C SER A 113 -7.02 4.66 -15.08
N LEU A 114 -8.09 4.63 -14.27
CA LEU A 114 -9.24 5.52 -14.41
C LEU A 114 -8.88 6.99 -14.14
N LEU A 115 -8.02 7.28 -13.16
CA LEU A 115 -7.53 8.63 -12.91
C LEU A 115 -6.74 9.17 -14.10
N ILE A 116 -5.81 8.39 -14.66
CA ILE A 116 -5.05 8.77 -15.87
C ILE A 116 -6.00 8.99 -17.04
N ASP A 117 -6.92 8.07 -17.31
CA ASP A 117 -7.88 8.18 -18.42
C ASP A 117 -8.80 9.41 -18.27
N THR A 118 -9.17 9.72 -17.02
CA THR A 118 -10.05 10.87 -16.72
C THR A 118 -9.33 12.19 -16.96
N TYR A 119 -8.09 12.35 -16.52
CA TYR A 119 -7.38 13.64 -16.58
C TYR A 119 -6.65 13.84 -17.90
N ILE A 120 -6.13 12.80 -18.53
CA ILE A 120 -5.33 12.86 -19.74
C ILE A 120 -6.17 12.47 -20.95
N LYS A 121 -6.41 13.43 -21.85
CA LYS A 121 -7.22 13.22 -23.05
C LYS A 121 -6.38 13.03 -24.33
N ASP A 122 -5.10 13.36 -24.29
CA ASP A 122 -4.17 13.07 -25.37
C ASP A 122 -3.72 11.61 -25.33
N GLU A 123 -4.07 10.83 -26.36
CA GLU A 123 -3.82 9.39 -26.42
C GLU A 123 -2.30 9.05 -26.48
N VAL A 124 -1.49 9.94 -27.09
CA VAL A 124 -0.04 9.73 -27.16
C VAL A 124 0.60 9.96 -25.80
N GLU A 125 0.15 10.97 -25.06
CA GLU A 125 0.61 11.22 -23.70
C GLU A 125 0.16 10.10 -22.76
N LYS A 126 -1.08 9.66 -22.86
CA LYS A 126 -1.64 8.55 -22.09
C LYS A 126 -0.85 7.26 -22.27
N ASP A 127 -0.55 6.89 -23.53
CA ASP A 127 0.26 5.70 -23.83
C ASP A 127 1.66 5.75 -23.22
N LYS A 128 2.29 6.94 -23.20
CA LYS A 128 3.58 7.14 -22.52
C LYS A 128 3.48 6.96 -21.01
N LEU A 129 2.40 7.42 -20.38
CA LEU A 129 2.20 7.26 -18.93
C LEU A 129 1.96 5.79 -18.57
N PHE A 130 1.21 5.05 -19.38
CA PHE A 130 1.02 3.60 -19.17
C PHE A 130 2.28 2.77 -19.44
N LYS A 131 3.27 3.32 -20.14
CA LYS A 131 4.60 2.72 -20.37
C LYS A 131 5.68 3.36 -19.49
N ALA A 132 5.31 3.83 -18.31
CA ALA A 132 6.15 4.65 -17.45
C ALA A 132 7.52 4.02 -17.12
N ILE A 133 7.57 2.71 -16.91
CA ILE A 133 8.82 1.98 -16.61
C ILE A 133 9.82 2.10 -17.77
N ASP A 134 9.34 2.07 -19.01
CA ASP A 134 10.22 2.16 -20.20
C ASP A 134 10.60 3.59 -20.55
N VAL A 135 9.74 4.55 -20.20
CA VAL A 135 9.84 5.94 -20.67
C VAL A 135 10.50 6.86 -19.63
N PHE A 136 10.29 6.62 -18.33
CA PHE A 136 10.76 7.51 -17.26
C PHE A 136 11.87 6.85 -16.42
N PRO A 137 13.15 7.29 -16.56
CA PRO A 137 14.30 6.64 -15.91
C PRO A 137 14.17 6.56 -14.38
N ALA A 138 13.55 7.55 -13.75
CA ALA A 138 13.36 7.58 -12.30
C ALA A 138 12.35 6.52 -11.82
N ILE A 139 11.28 6.30 -12.58
CA ILE A 139 10.31 5.22 -12.33
C ILE A 139 10.96 3.87 -12.58
N LYS A 140 11.71 3.74 -13.68
CA LYS A 140 12.48 2.54 -13.97
C LYS A 140 13.43 2.16 -12.84
N LYS A 141 14.12 3.12 -12.25
CA LYS A 141 15.06 2.88 -11.14
C LYS A 141 14.37 2.23 -9.93
N LYS A 142 13.16 2.70 -9.57
CA LYS A 142 12.34 2.08 -8.50
C LYS A 142 11.89 0.68 -8.90
N ALA A 143 11.43 0.49 -10.13
CA ALA A 143 11.01 -0.80 -10.67
C ALA A 143 12.17 -1.81 -10.69
N ASP A 144 13.34 -1.45 -11.20
CA ASP A 144 14.52 -2.30 -11.24
C ASP A 144 14.96 -2.72 -9.83
N TRP A 145 14.82 -1.83 -8.84
CA TRP A 145 15.09 -2.16 -7.45
C TRP A 145 14.09 -3.20 -6.90
N ALA A 146 12.80 -3.02 -7.14
CA ALA A 146 11.77 -3.97 -6.71
C ALA A 146 11.96 -5.34 -7.37
N LEU A 147 12.12 -5.39 -8.69
CA LEU A 147 12.36 -6.63 -9.46
C LEU A 147 13.61 -7.38 -8.97
N LYS A 148 14.69 -6.68 -8.67
CA LYS A 148 15.91 -7.30 -8.10
C LYS A 148 15.60 -8.08 -6.81
N TRP A 149 14.70 -7.60 -5.96
CA TRP A 149 14.36 -8.26 -4.72
C TRP A 149 13.32 -9.38 -4.89
N ILE A 150 12.44 -9.28 -5.88
CA ILE A 150 11.53 -10.38 -6.28
C ILE A 150 12.33 -11.64 -6.61
N ASP A 151 13.48 -11.48 -7.23
CA ASP A 151 14.37 -12.59 -7.62
C ASP A 151 15.27 -13.10 -6.48
N SER A 152 15.17 -12.55 -5.26
CA SER A 152 15.98 -13.03 -4.13
C SER A 152 15.56 -14.43 -3.67
N ASP A 153 16.53 -15.33 -3.47
CA ASP A 153 16.29 -16.67 -2.90
C ASP A 153 15.81 -16.63 -1.43
N SER A 154 16.00 -15.49 -0.75
CA SER A 154 15.64 -15.33 0.66
C SER A 154 14.23 -14.78 0.82
N PHE A 155 13.30 -15.61 1.33
CA PHE A 155 11.94 -15.17 1.68
C PHE A 155 11.94 -14.00 2.67
N SER A 156 12.86 -14.00 3.65
CA SER A 156 13.04 -12.89 4.60
C SER A 156 13.42 -11.58 3.90
N GLU A 157 14.35 -11.62 2.92
CA GLU A 157 14.72 -10.42 2.15
C GLU A 157 13.55 -9.91 1.30
N ARG A 158 12.81 -10.82 0.66
CA ARG A 158 11.64 -10.44 -0.15
C ARG A 158 10.55 -9.75 0.68
N LEU A 159 10.27 -10.25 1.90
CA LEU A 159 9.32 -9.59 2.82
C LEU A 159 9.78 -8.19 3.22
N ILE A 160 11.06 -8.02 3.53
CA ILE A 160 11.61 -6.70 3.92
C ILE A 160 11.56 -5.73 2.73
N ALA A 161 11.94 -6.19 1.55
CA ALA A 161 11.90 -5.37 0.34
C ALA A 161 10.45 -5.01 -0.04
N PHE A 162 9.52 -5.94 0.13
CA PHE A 162 8.09 -5.70 -0.07
C PHE A 162 7.59 -4.62 0.90
N ALA A 163 7.89 -4.72 2.19
CA ALA A 163 7.58 -3.68 3.16
C ALA A 163 8.23 -2.33 2.83
N ALA A 164 9.41 -2.31 2.21
CA ALA A 164 10.05 -1.09 1.74
C ALA A 164 9.34 -0.46 0.53
N VAL A 165 8.82 -1.27 -0.39
CA VAL A 165 7.99 -0.78 -1.52
C VAL A 165 6.72 -0.13 -0.98
N GLU A 166 5.94 -0.85 -0.18
CA GLU A 166 4.67 -0.39 0.37
C GLU A 166 4.83 0.78 1.35
N GLY A 167 5.84 0.71 2.22
CA GLY A 167 6.04 1.66 3.32
C GLY A 167 6.95 2.84 3.00
N ILE A 168 7.87 2.74 2.02
CA ILE A 168 8.82 3.80 1.70
C ILE A 168 8.58 4.34 0.29
N PHE A 169 8.56 3.49 -0.76
CA PHE A 169 8.47 3.96 -2.14
C PHE A 169 7.16 4.68 -2.47
N PHE A 170 6.07 4.37 -1.75
CA PHE A 170 4.78 5.04 -1.93
C PHE A 170 4.60 6.27 -1.02
N SER A 171 5.36 6.36 0.07
CA SER A 171 5.12 7.34 1.13
C SER A 171 5.24 8.80 0.69
N GLY A 172 6.26 9.14 -0.11
CA GLY A 172 6.44 10.49 -0.64
C GLY A 172 5.32 10.89 -1.60
N SER A 173 4.91 9.95 -2.45
CA SER A 173 3.81 10.15 -3.40
C SER A 173 2.46 10.33 -2.71
N PHE A 174 2.13 9.50 -1.72
CA PHE A 174 0.92 9.66 -0.91
C PHE A 174 0.91 10.99 -0.15
N CYS A 175 2.02 11.34 0.48
CA CYS A 175 2.16 12.62 1.19
C CYS A 175 1.92 13.82 0.25
N SER A 176 2.40 13.75 -0.98
CA SER A 176 2.22 14.78 -2.00
C SER A 176 0.75 14.95 -2.42
N ILE A 177 0.00 13.85 -2.53
CA ILE A 177 -1.43 13.92 -2.83
C ILE A 177 -2.22 14.43 -1.61
N PHE A 178 -1.85 14.06 -0.39
CA PHE A 178 -2.44 14.63 0.83
C PHE A 178 -2.19 16.14 0.97
N TRP A 179 -1.07 16.64 0.45
CA TRP A 179 -0.84 18.07 0.33
C TRP A 179 -1.86 18.76 -0.58
N LEU A 180 -2.24 18.15 -1.69
CA LEU A 180 -3.34 18.66 -2.53
C LEU A 180 -4.66 18.69 -1.77
N LYS A 181 -4.94 17.67 -0.95
CA LYS A 181 -6.11 17.65 -0.06
C LYS A 181 -6.11 18.81 0.93
N LYS A 182 -4.97 19.09 1.57
CA LYS A 182 -4.81 20.25 2.47
C LYS A 182 -5.13 21.57 1.77
N ARG A 183 -4.88 21.66 0.47
CA ARG A 183 -5.18 22.83 -0.37
C ARG A 183 -6.61 22.85 -0.92
N GLY A 184 -7.42 21.83 -0.64
CA GLY A 184 -8.80 21.71 -1.14
C GLY A 184 -8.90 21.48 -2.65
N LEU A 185 -7.96 20.71 -3.21
CA LEU A 185 -7.86 20.40 -4.64
C LEU A 185 -8.07 18.91 -4.90
N MET A 186 -8.64 18.60 -6.07
CA MET A 186 -8.75 17.24 -6.60
C MET A 186 -9.42 16.27 -5.61
N PRO A 187 -10.69 16.48 -5.22
CA PRO A 187 -11.35 15.71 -4.17
C PRO A 187 -11.43 14.21 -4.45
N GLY A 188 -11.68 13.79 -5.70
CA GLY A 188 -11.71 12.39 -6.08
C GLY A 188 -10.34 11.73 -6.00
N LEU A 189 -9.29 12.36 -6.53
CA LEU A 189 -7.90 11.91 -6.39
C LEU A 189 -7.49 11.77 -4.94
N THR A 190 -7.80 12.76 -4.12
CA THR A 190 -7.39 12.74 -2.70
C THR A 190 -8.19 11.75 -1.88
N PHE A 191 -9.45 11.50 -2.22
CA PHE A 191 -10.24 10.43 -1.59
C PHE A 191 -9.72 9.03 -1.95
N SER A 192 -9.41 8.78 -3.23
CA SER A 192 -8.77 7.52 -3.63
C SER A 192 -7.44 7.30 -2.89
N ASN A 193 -6.64 8.35 -2.73
CA ASN A 193 -5.39 8.30 -1.98
C ASN A 193 -5.57 7.90 -0.50
N GLU A 194 -6.69 8.32 0.13
CA GLU A 194 -7.01 7.88 1.51
C GLU A 194 -7.28 6.38 1.58
N LEU A 195 -8.05 5.85 0.62
CA LEU A 195 -8.40 4.44 0.59
C LEU A 195 -7.17 3.58 0.29
N ILE A 196 -6.42 3.93 -0.75
CA ILE A 196 -5.25 3.18 -1.19
C ILE A 196 -4.14 3.24 -0.13
N SER A 197 -3.76 4.43 0.36
CA SER A 197 -2.68 4.54 1.36
C SER A 197 -2.99 3.83 2.68
N ARG A 198 -4.26 3.71 3.04
CA ARG A 198 -4.70 2.90 4.18
C ARG A 198 -4.44 1.41 3.91
N ASP A 199 -4.78 0.93 2.73
CA ASP A 199 -4.60 -0.48 2.36
C ASP A 199 -3.11 -0.82 2.29
N GLU A 200 -2.27 0.04 1.67
CA GLU A 200 -0.81 -0.13 1.61
C GLU A 200 -0.16 -0.14 3.01
N GLY A 201 -0.69 0.66 3.93
CA GLY A 201 -0.27 0.60 5.33
C GLY A 201 -0.52 -0.77 5.96
N VAL A 202 -1.66 -1.41 5.66
CA VAL A 202 -1.97 -2.77 6.15
C VAL A 202 -1.10 -3.82 5.47
N HIS A 203 -0.81 -3.68 4.17
CA HIS A 203 0.07 -4.58 3.42
C HIS A 203 1.50 -4.55 3.99
N CYS A 204 2.04 -3.36 4.23
CA CYS A 204 3.33 -3.14 4.86
C CYS A 204 3.40 -3.76 6.27
N ASP A 205 2.41 -3.44 7.13
CA ASP A 205 2.35 -3.94 8.50
C ASP A 205 2.24 -5.47 8.55
N PHE A 206 1.51 -6.08 7.61
CA PHE A 206 1.40 -7.54 7.51
C PHE A 206 2.73 -8.19 7.12
N ALA A 207 3.49 -7.61 6.19
CA ALA A 207 4.82 -8.11 5.83
C ALA A 207 5.76 -8.08 7.04
N VAL A 208 5.74 -6.99 7.82
CA VAL A 208 6.50 -6.86 9.08
C VAL A 208 6.01 -7.90 10.10
N HIS A 209 4.71 -8.09 10.24
CA HIS A 209 4.12 -9.08 11.15
C HIS A 209 4.57 -10.50 10.84
N LEU A 210 4.49 -10.93 9.58
CA LEU A 210 4.97 -12.25 9.16
C LEU A 210 6.46 -12.42 9.43
N HIS A 211 7.27 -11.42 9.07
CA HIS A 211 8.72 -11.45 9.32
C HIS A 211 9.03 -11.60 10.81
N ASN A 212 8.38 -10.82 11.67
CA ASN A 212 8.70 -10.79 13.08
C ASN A 212 8.20 -12.02 13.85
N ASN A 213 7.00 -12.52 13.54
CA ASN A 213 6.30 -13.50 14.35
C ASN A 213 6.27 -14.90 13.74
N HIS A 214 6.39 -15.02 12.42
CA HIS A 214 6.21 -16.29 11.72
C HIS A 214 7.44 -16.79 10.96
N LEU A 215 8.54 -16.00 10.89
CA LEU A 215 9.81 -16.47 10.34
C LEU A 215 10.80 -16.89 11.43
N ILE A 216 11.45 -18.03 11.20
CA ILE A 216 12.57 -18.54 11.99
C ILE A 216 13.88 -18.09 11.36
N ASN A 217 14.02 -18.20 10.05
CA ASN A 217 15.24 -17.89 9.30
C ASN A 217 15.25 -16.42 8.87
N LYS A 218 15.54 -15.53 9.80
CA LYS A 218 15.61 -14.08 9.54
C LYS A 218 17.00 -13.68 9.11
N VAL A 219 17.08 -12.72 8.20
CA VAL A 219 18.37 -12.10 7.86
C VAL A 219 18.89 -11.24 9.00
N PRO A 220 20.21 -11.00 9.08
CA PRO A 220 20.80 -10.14 10.11
C PRO A 220 20.22 -8.72 10.06
N LYS A 221 20.13 -8.06 11.22
CA LYS A 221 19.62 -6.69 11.37
C LYS A 221 20.33 -5.68 10.45
N GLU A 222 21.63 -5.83 10.28
CA GLU A 222 22.41 -4.98 9.37
C GLU A 222 21.95 -5.11 7.90
N ARG A 223 21.49 -6.30 7.51
CA ARG A 223 20.94 -6.54 6.18
C ARG A 223 19.59 -5.85 6.00
N ILE A 224 18.71 -5.94 7.01
CA ILE A 224 17.42 -5.22 7.04
C ILE A 224 17.67 -3.72 6.87
N LYS A 225 18.52 -3.15 7.74
CA LYS A 225 18.89 -1.74 7.67
C LYS A 225 19.36 -1.34 6.28
N LYS A 226 20.26 -2.14 5.68
CA LYS A 226 20.79 -1.85 4.34
C LYS A 226 19.69 -1.80 3.29
N ILE A 227 18.74 -2.72 3.29
CA ILE A 227 17.62 -2.75 2.33
C ILE A 227 16.77 -1.49 2.48
N LEU A 228 16.38 -1.13 3.71
CA LEU A 228 15.52 0.02 3.96
C LEU A 228 16.20 1.36 3.63
N ILE A 229 17.48 1.51 3.97
CA ILE A 229 18.24 2.73 3.65
C ILE A 229 18.48 2.86 2.14
N ASP A 230 18.70 1.76 1.45
CA ASP A 230 18.84 1.75 -0.01
C ASP A 230 17.54 2.20 -0.70
N ALA A 231 16.39 1.69 -0.24
CA ALA A 231 15.08 2.15 -0.70
C ALA A 231 14.84 3.64 -0.39
N LEU A 232 15.15 4.09 0.82
CA LEU A 232 15.04 5.51 1.18
C LEU A 232 15.83 6.43 0.24
N ASN A 233 17.06 6.05 -0.10
CA ASN A 233 17.89 6.87 -0.98
C ASN A 233 17.31 6.99 -2.39
N ILE A 234 16.72 5.91 -2.91
CA ILE A 234 16.04 5.93 -4.22
C ILE A 234 14.77 6.78 -4.15
N GLU A 235 13.97 6.63 -3.10
CA GLU A 235 12.76 7.45 -2.92
C GLU A 235 13.09 8.94 -2.77
N ARG A 236 14.14 9.25 -1.99
CA ARG A 236 14.60 10.62 -1.80
C ARG A 236 14.98 11.26 -3.15
N GLU A 237 15.77 10.59 -3.97
CA GLU A 237 16.14 11.07 -5.31
C GLU A 237 14.89 11.25 -6.18
N PHE A 238 13.96 10.29 -6.15
CA PHE A 238 12.73 10.36 -6.94
C PHE A 238 11.92 11.61 -6.61
N ILE A 239 11.56 11.80 -5.35
CA ILE A 239 10.57 12.81 -4.94
C ILE A 239 11.17 14.21 -4.71
N THR A 240 12.48 14.35 -4.66
CA THR A 240 13.14 15.66 -4.46
C THR A 240 13.93 16.16 -5.67
N GLU A 241 14.36 15.26 -6.56
CA GLU A 241 15.21 15.60 -7.71
C GLU A 241 14.56 15.26 -9.04
N SER A 242 14.12 14.00 -9.23
CA SER A 242 13.58 13.56 -10.52
C SER A 242 12.16 14.06 -10.76
N LEU A 243 11.31 14.03 -9.74
CA LEU A 243 9.96 14.58 -9.73
C LEU A 243 9.78 15.43 -8.47
N PRO A 244 10.39 16.64 -8.41
CA PRO A 244 10.50 17.36 -7.17
C PRO A 244 9.15 17.91 -6.68
N VAL A 245 8.84 17.66 -5.41
CA VAL A 245 7.60 18.15 -4.75
C VAL A 245 7.49 19.68 -4.73
N SER A 246 8.56 20.41 -5.01
CA SER A 246 8.51 21.87 -5.22
C SER A 246 7.61 22.29 -6.38
N LEU A 247 7.38 21.41 -7.36
CA LEU A 247 6.44 21.64 -8.48
C LEU A 247 5.00 21.84 -7.98
N ILE A 248 4.64 21.25 -6.85
CA ILE A 248 3.32 21.41 -6.20
C ILE A 248 3.38 22.34 -4.97
N GLY A 249 4.46 23.08 -4.80
CA GLY A 249 4.63 24.04 -3.71
C GLY A 249 5.00 23.42 -2.36
N MET A 250 5.44 22.16 -2.31
CA MET A 250 5.97 21.54 -1.09
C MET A 250 7.47 21.81 -0.93
N ASN A 251 7.93 21.76 0.30
CA ASN A 251 9.33 21.93 0.64
C ASN A 251 10.08 20.58 0.55
N SER A 252 11.01 20.46 -0.41
CA SER A 252 11.79 19.25 -0.63
C SER A 252 12.63 18.83 0.60
N LYS A 253 13.12 19.78 1.40
CA LYS A 253 13.87 19.47 2.62
C LYS A 253 12.95 18.85 3.69
N LEU A 254 11.73 19.36 3.84
CA LEU A 254 10.73 18.75 4.74
C LEU A 254 10.28 17.37 4.22
N MET A 255 10.17 17.20 2.91
CA MET A 255 9.89 15.88 2.33
C MET A 255 11.01 14.87 2.65
N THR A 256 12.27 15.27 2.53
CA THR A 256 13.41 14.43 2.95
C THR A 256 13.27 14.01 4.41
N GLN A 257 13.00 14.96 5.31
CA GLN A 257 12.78 14.66 6.73
C GLN A 257 11.57 13.70 6.95
N TYR A 258 10.49 13.87 6.17
CA TYR A 258 9.34 12.97 6.23
C TYR A 258 9.70 11.54 5.84
N LEU A 259 10.46 11.35 4.77
CA LEU A 259 10.94 10.04 4.35
C LEU A 259 11.86 9.39 5.39
N GLU A 260 12.73 10.17 6.04
CA GLU A 260 13.57 9.73 7.15
C GLU A 260 12.73 9.28 8.35
N PHE A 261 11.68 10.05 8.69
CA PHE A 261 10.73 9.69 9.75
C PHE A 261 9.99 8.37 9.44
N VAL A 262 9.50 8.19 8.21
CA VAL A 262 8.82 6.96 7.77
C VAL A 262 9.77 5.77 7.80
N THR A 263 11.01 5.95 7.35
CA THR A 263 12.03 4.90 7.36
C THR A 263 12.40 4.49 8.80
N ASP A 264 12.54 5.44 9.71
CA ASP A 264 12.78 5.17 11.14
C ASP A 264 11.64 4.37 11.77
N ARG A 265 10.37 4.68 11.41
CA ARG A 265 9.22 3.90 11.86
C ARG A 265 9.36 2.44 11.42
N LEU A 266 9.68 2.20 10.16
CA LEU A 266 9.81 0.85 9.62
C LEU A 266 11.03 0.11 10.22
N LEU A 267 12.16 0.79 10.46
CA LEU A 267 13.32 0.24 11.18
C LEU A 267 12.91 -0.26 12.57
N VAL A 268 12.17 0.55 13.33
CA VAL A 268 11.69 0.20 14.67
C VAL A 268 10.72 -0.99 14.63
N GLU A 269 9.83 -1.04 13.67
CA GLU A 269 8.89 -2.15 13.46
C GLU A 269 9.63 -3.48 13.18
N PHE A 270 10.77 -3.46 12.49
CA PHE A 270 11.66 -4.60 12.33
C PHE A 270 12.61 -4.85 13.53
N GLY A 271 12.44 -4.14 14.64
CA GLY A 271 13.20 -4.32 15.87
C GLY A 271 14.64 -3.75 15.82
N LEU A 272 14.86 -2.72 14.98
CA LEU A 272 16.09 -1.94 14.95
C LEU A 272 15.91 -0.61 15.70
N SER A 273 17.02 0.10 15.95
CA SER A 273 16.97 1.48 16.43
C SER A 273 16.67 2.43 15.26
N LYS A 274 16.11 3.57 15.58
CA LYS A 274 16.03 4.70 14.64
C LYS A 274 17.42 5.09 14.15
N GLU A 275 17.50 5.51 12.88
CA GLU A 275 18.74 6.00 12.27
C GLU A 275 18.82 7.52 12.27
N PHE A 276 17.70 8.19 12.03
CA PHE A 276 17.64 9.64 11.84
C PHE A 276 17.10 10.38 13.08
N ASP A 277 16.18 9.73 13.81
CA ASP A 277 15.49 10.27 14.98
C ASP A 277 14.89 11.67 14.78
N VAL A 278 14.25 11.86 13.64
CA VAL A 278 13.59 13.12 13.26
C VAL A 278 12.07 13.04 13.48
N PRO A 279 11.41 14.16 13.85
CA PRO A 279 9.96 14.20 13.96
C PRO A 279 9.29 14.29 12.59
N ASN A 280 8.00 13.90 12.51
CA ASN A 280 7.19 14.16 11.33
C ASN A 280 7.07 15.68 11.08
N PRO A 281 7.48 16.19 9.91
CA PRO A 281 7.43 17.63 9.62
C PRO A 281 6.06 18.09 9.12
N PHE A 282 5.14 17.17 8.78
CA PHE A 282 3.85 17.47 8.19
C PHE A 282 2.69 17.14 9.14
N ASP A 283 2.11 18.17 9.74
CA ASP A 283 0.98 18.10 10.67
C ASP A 283 -0.25 17.41 10.06
N PHE A 284 -0.51 17.62 8.76
CA PHE A 284 -1.63 16.99 8.06
C PHE A 284 -1.46 15.48 7.92
N MET A 285 -0.23 14.95 7.94
CA MET A 285 0.02 13.50 7.92
C MET A 285 -0.26 12.85 9.27
N ASP A 286 -0.07 13.57 10.38
CA ASP A 286 -0.45 13.08 11.72
C ASP A 286 -1.95 12.91 11.87
N MET A 287 -2.74 13.87 11.35
CA MET A 287 -4.20 13.80 11.37
C MET A 287 -4.73 12.61 10.56
N ILE A 288 -4.12 12.30 9.43
CA ILE A 288 -4.48 11.16 8.58
C ILE A 288 -4.18 9.85 9.29
N SER A 289 -3.02 9.71 9.92
CA SER A 289 -2.64 8.55 10.72
C SER A 289 -3.59 8.31 11.89
N LEU A 290 -4.06 9.36 12.56
CA LEU A 290 -5.05 9.28 13.63
C LEU A 290 -6.44 8.89 13.10
N GLN A 291 -6.87 9.46 11.98
CA GLN A 291 -8.12 9.10 11.32
C GLN A 291 -8.12 7.65 10.84
N GLY A 292 -7.01 7.15 10.31
CA GLY A 292 -6.86 5.74 9.94
C GLY A 292 -7.00 4.79 11.14
N LYS A 293 -6.54 5.18 12.31
CA LYS A 293 -6.63 4.38 13.55
C LYS A 293 -8.01 4.46 14.24
N THR A 294 -8.65 5.62 14.23
CA THR A 294 -9.92 5.86 14.96
C THR A 294 -11.17 5.70 14.08
N ASN A 295 -11.12 6.12 12.82
CA ASN A 295 -12.29 6.13 11.93
C ASN A 295 -12.56 4.81 11.22
N PHE A 296 -11.61 3.86 11.24
CA PHE A 296 -11.84 2.55 10.63
C PHE A 296 -13.07 1.84 11.19
N PHE A 297 -13.28 1.94 12.49
CA PHE A 297 -14.47 1.37 13.15
C PHE A 297 -15.67 2.31 13.21
N GLU A 298 -15.47 3.64 13.31
CA GLU A 298 -16.54 4.61 13.50
C GLU A 298 -17.20 5.08 12.20
N LYS A 299 -16.45 5.33 11.11
CA LYS A 299 -17.04 5.80 9.85
C LYS A 299 -17.87 4.74 9.11
N ARG A 300 -17.46 3.46 9.14
CA ARG A 300 -18.25 2.38 8.51
C ARG A 300 -19.49 1.97 9.32
N VAL A 301 -19.49 2.17 10.61
CA VAL A 301 -20.68 1.96 11.46
C VAL A 301 -21.76 3.02 11.17
N GLY A 302 -21.36 4.22 10.70
CA GLY A 302 -22.31 5.31 10.33
C GLY A 302 -22.85 5.23 8.90
N GLU A 303 -22.06 4.75 7.93
CA GLU A 303 -22.41 4.81 6.50
C GLU A 303 -22.83 3.46 5.89
N TYR A 304 -22.37 2.33 6.43
CA TYR A 304 -22.73 0.98 5.96
C TYR A 304 -22.94 0.03 7.14
N GLN A 305 -24.10 0.07 7.77
CA GLN A 305 -24.54 -1.03 8.63
C GLN A 305 -24.88 -2.22 7.76
N LYS A 306 -23.97 -3.19 7.62
CA LYS A 306 -24.37 -4.53 7.17
C LYS A 306 -25.34 -5.08 8.22
N ALA A 307 -26.54 -5.46 7.81
CA ALA A 307 -27.53 -6.09 8.66
C ALA A 307 -26.87 -7.24 9.46
N GLY A 308 -26.92 -7.19 10.80
CA GLY A 308 -26.42 -8.22 11.68
C GLY A 308 -25.04 -8.01 12.34
N VAL A 309 -24.25 -7.00 11.97
CA VAL A 309 -22.88 -6.80 12.53
C VAL A 309 -22.89 -6.27 13.98
N LEU A 310 -23.96 -5.60 14.41
CA LEU A 310 -24.11 -5.04 15.77
C LEU A 310 -25.19 -5.73 16.63
N ASN A 311 -25.83 -6.78 16.15
CA ASN A 311 -26.76 -7.53 16.98
C ASN A 311 -25.99 -8.48 17.89
N ASN A 312 -25.71 -8.03 19.13
CA ASN A 312 -25.23 -8.85 20.23
C ASN A 312 -26.31 -9.82 20.79
N GLU A 313 -27.43 -9.99 20.12
CA GLU A 313 -28.44 -10.96 20.50
C GLU A 313 -28.10 -12.31 19.85
N LYS A 314 -27.58 -13.20 20.68
CA LYS A 314 -27.11 -14.57 20.34
C LYS A 314 -28.21 -15.52 19.84
N GLU A 315 -29.42 -15.06 19.52
CA GLU A 315 -30.53 -15.96 19.20
C GLU A 315 -30.94 -16.03 17.73
N ASP A 316 -30.55 -15.11 16.85
CA ASP A 316 -31.03 -15.09 15.46
C ASP A 316 -30.01 -15.41 14.38
N SER A 317 -28.84 -15.96 14.70
CA SER A 317 -27.82 -16.33 13.73
C SER A 317 -27.90 -17.80 13.25
N LYS A 318 -28.97 -18.52 13.56
CA LYS A 318 -29.18 -19.87 13.02
C LYS A 318 -29.81 -19.80 11.63
N ILE A 319 -29.08 -20.31 10.63
CA ILE A 319 -29.64 -20.56 9.31
C ILE A 319 -30.82 -21.53 9.49
N ARG A 320 -32.02 -21.08 9.19
CA ARG A 320 -33.22 -21.91 9.16
C ARG A 320 -33.38 -22.48 7.76
N PHE A 321 -33.39 -23.81 7.66
CA PHE A 321 -33.62 -24.54 6.41
C PHE A 321 -35.10 -24.89 6.18
N ASP A 322 -35.97 -24.39 7.03
CA ASP A 322 -37.41 -24.68 7.07
C ASP A 322 -38.31 -23.46 6.77
N ALA A 323 -37.71 -22.40 6.17
CA ALA A 323 -38.50 -21.27 5.70
C ALA A 323 -39.10 -21.62 4.32
N ASP A 324 -40.42 -21.78 4.26
CA ASP A 324 -41.18 -21.88 3.00
C ASP A 324 -41.07 -20.52 2.27
N PHE A 325 -40.73 -20.56 0.98
CA PHE A 325 -40.64 -19.37 0.09
C PHE A 325 -42.03 -18.95 -0.38
#